data_85c5a95c8e22b474556d152bb0e184df
#
_entry.id   85c5a95c8e22b474556d152bb0e184df
#
_cell.length_a   1.000
_cell.length_b   1.000
_cell.length_c   1.000
_cell.angle_alpha   90.00
_cell.angle_beta   90.00
_cell.angle_gamma   90.00
#
_symmetry.space_group_name_H-M   'P 1'
#
loop_
_entity.id
_entity.type
_entity.pdbx_description
1 polymer ?
#
loop_
_entity_poly.entity_id
_entity_poly.type
_entity_poly.pdbx_seq_one_letter_code
_entity_poly.pdbx_strand_id
1 'polypeptide(L)' 'MVKIMKTEINEMAITQQVKIALENSNLDVVVTPIMFDPDAFNPVLGVLVKNEDSSYSRKYTITVKPNN' A
#
# COMPACT_ATOMS: atom_id res chain seq x y z
N MET A 1 -29.95 -0.29 21.84
CA MET A 1 -29.21 -1.26 21.04
C MET A 1 -27.86 -0.70 20.68
N VAL A 2 -26.83 -1.43 20.99
CA VAL A 2 -25.51 -0.99 20.61
C VAL A 2 -25.25 -1.41 19.17
N LYS A 3 -25.04 -0.44 18.34
CA LYS A 3 -24.68 -0.70 16.97
C LYS A 3 -23.18 -0.91 16.90
N ILE A 4 -22.77 -2.11 16.58
CA ILE A 4 -21.35 -2.38 16.38
C ILE A 4 -20.93 -1.71 15.08
N MET A 5 -20.02 -0.77 15.20
CA MET A 5 -19.46 -0.13 14.02
C MET A 5 -18.46 -1.07 13.40
N LYS A 6 -18.83 -1.71 12.33
CA LYS A 6 -17.87 -2.44 11.52
C LYS A 6 -16.95 -1.46 10.86
N THR A 7 -15.67 -1.73 10.91
CA THR A 7 -14.73 -1.00 10.09
C THR A 7 -15.09 -1.23 8.64
N GLU A 8 -15.42 -0.17 7.96
CA GLU A 8 -15.73 -0.27 6.54
C GLU A 8 -14.48 -0.65 5.77
N ILE A 9 -14.59 -1.72 4.98
CA ILE A 9 -13.48 -2.16 4.14
C ILE A 9 -13.57 -1.39 2.84
N ASN A 10 -12.60 -0.55 2.63
CA ASN A 10 -12.50 0.27 1.42
C ASN A 10 -11.06 0.24 0.90
N GLU A 11 -10.80 0.95 -0.18
CA GLU A 11 -9.49 0.96 -0.81
C GLU A 11 -8.40 1.43 0.13
N MET A 12 -8.68 2.42 0.97
CA MET A 12 -7.69 2.92 1.91
C MET A 12 -7.35 1.87 2.98
N ALA A 13 -8.37 1.19 3.52
CA ALA A 13 -8.16 0.15 4.53
C ALA A 13 -7.31 -0.99 3.95
N ILE A 14 -7.60 -1.41 2.73
CA ILE A 14 -6.83 -2.45 2.05
C ILE A 14 -5.40 -1.98 1.82
N THR A 15 -5.22 -0.76 1.36
CA THR A 15 -3.89 -0.20 1.09
C THR A 15 -3.05 -0.15 2.35
N GLN A 16 -3.63 0.27 3.47
CA GLN A 16 -2.93 0.30 4.76
C GLN A 16 -2.48 -1.09 5.17
N GLN A 17 -3.31 -2.10 4.99
CA GLN A 17 -2.95 -3.47 5.34
C GLN A 17 -1.85 -4.01 4.43
N VAL A 18 -1.90 -3.70 3.15
CA VAL A 18 -0.83 -4.09 2.22
C VAL A 18 0.48 -3.43 2.62
N LYS A 19 0.44 -2.14 2.96
CA LYS A 19 1.64 -1.41 3.40
C LYS A 19 2.25 -2.06 4.63
N ILE A 20 1.43 -2.33 5.65
CA ILE A 20 1.88 -2.96 6.89
C ILE A 20 2.48 -4.34 6.61
N ALA A 21 1.81 -5.14 5.78
CA ALA A 21 2.28 -6.48 5.44
C ALA A 21 3.64 -6.44 4.74
N LEU A 22 3.83 -5.50 3.82
CA LEU A 22 5.11 -5.35 3.13
C LEU A 22 6.21 -4.87 4.06
N GLU A 23 5.90 -3.92 4.95
CA GLU A 23 6.88 -3.41 5.91
C GLU A 23 7.31 -4.47 6.91
N ASN A 24 6.42 -5.40 7.25
CA ASN A 24 6.71 -6.50 8.17
C ASN A 24 7.18 -7.77 7.49
N SER A 25 7.30 -7.75 6.17
CA SER A 25 7.75 -8.91 5.41
C SER A 25 9.26 -9.07 5.50
N ASN A 26 9.75 -10.24 5.04
CA ASN A 26 11.19 -10.48 4.94
C ASN A 26 11.77 -9.93 3.64
N LEU A 27 10.96 -9.24 2.85
CA LEU A 27 11.43 -8.64 1.61
C LEU A 27 12.25 -7.39 1.92
N ASP A 28 13.32 -7.23 1.18
CA ASP A 28 14.21 -6.08 1.36
C ASP A 28 13.71 -4.90 0.51
N VAL A 29 12.64 -4.30 1.00
CA VAL A 29 11.93 -3.23 0.29
C VAL A 29 11.65 -2.06 1.21
N VAL A 30 11.47 -0.90 0.62
CA VAL A 30 10.98 0.29 1.30
C VAL A 30 9.64 0.66 0.67
N VAL A 31 8.63 0.84 1.52
CA VAL A 31 7.28 1.20 1.06
C VAL A 31 7.11 2.71 1.29
N THR A 32 6.70 3.41 0.24
CA THR A 32 6.48 4.86 0.35
C THR A 32 5.19 5.15 1.11
N PRO A 33 5.00 6.38 1.60
CA PRO A 33 3.71 6.79 2.13
C PRO A 33 2.61 6.62 1.07
N ILE A 34 1.38 6.43 1.56
CA ILE A 34 0.24 6.27 0.67
C ILE A 34 -0.02 7.58 -0.06
N MET A 35 -0.12 7.50 -1.37
CA MET A 35 -0.46 8.62 -2.21
C MET A 35 -1.75 8.32 -2.94
N PHE A 36 -2.29 9.29 -3.66
CA PHE A 36 -3.53 9.14 -4.41
C PHE A 36 -3.30 9.44 -5.88
N ASP A 37 -3.88 8.60 -6.72
CA ASP A 37 -3.91 8.83 -8.16
C ASP A 37 -4.68 10.12 -8.43
N PRO A 38 -4.10 11.09 -9.13
CA PRO A 38 -4.79 12.36 -9.39
C PRO A 38 -6.04 12.24 -10.25
N ASP A 39 -6.14 11.17 -11.05
CA ASP A 39 -7.28 11.02 -11.96
C ASP A 39 -8.48 10.37 -11.28
N ALA A 40 -8.24 9.32 -10.49
CA ALA A 40 -9.32 8.52 -9.91
C ALA A 40 -9.29 8.51 -8.37
N PHE A 41 -8.31 9.14 -7.75
CA PHE A 41 -8.13 9.22 -6.30
C PHE A 41 -8.01 7.85 -5.64
N ASN A 42 -7.56 6.84 -6.36
CA ASN A 42 -7.27 5.54 -5.78
C ASN A 42 -5.97 5.61 -4.99
N PRO A 43 -5.87 4.91 -3.84
CA PRO A 43 -4.62 4.88 -3.09
C PRO A 43 -3.53 4.15 -3.86
N VAL A 44 -2.33 4.69 -3.78
CA VAL A 44 -1.17 4.17 -4.52
C VAL A 44 0.00 4.04 -3.55
N LEU A 45 0.69 2.91 -3.61
CA LEU A 45 1.91 2.67 -2.88
C LEU A 45 3.08 2.51 -3.84
N GLY A 46 4.22 3.10 -3.48
CA GLY A 46 5.47 2.80 -4.14
C GLY A 46 6.25 1.78 -3.33
N VAL A 47 6.84 0.82 -4.00
CA VAL A 47 7.67 -0.20 -3.36
C VAL A 47 9.05 -0.15 -4.03
N LEU A 48 10.05 0.22 -3.25
CA LEU A 48 11.42 0.31 -3.72
C LEU A 48 12.19 -0.92 -3.28
N VAL A 49 12.74 -1.65 -4.25
CA VAL A 49 13.50 -2.86 -3.97
C VAL A 49 14.96 -2.48 -3.72
N LYS A 50 15.46 -2.86 -2.56
CA LYS A 50 16.83 -2.60 -2.15
C LYS A 50 17.79 -3.63 -2.72
N ASN A 51 18.96 -3.17 -3.13
CA ASN A 51 20.07 -4.05 -3.48
C ASN A 51 20.96 -4.27 -2.26
N GLU A 52 21.88 -5.22 -2.36
CA GLU A 52 22.82 -5.53 -1.28
C GLU A 52 23.68 -4.35 -0.88
N ASP A 53 23.99 -3.47 -1.83
CA ASP A 53 24.78 -2.27 -1.58
C ASP A 53 23.96 -1.09 -1.06
N SER A 54 22.71 -1.32 -0.67
CA SER A 54 21.77 -0.32 -0.18
C SER A 54 21.24 0.64 -1.24
N SER A 55 21.58 0.44 -2.50
CA SER A 55 20.94 1.19 -3.59
C SER A 55 19.59 0.55 -3.94
N TYR A 56 18.78 1.27 -4.71
CA TYR A 56 17.47 0.77 -5.13
C TYR A 56 17.54 0.35 -6.59
N SER A 57 17.11 -0.90 -6.86
CA SER A 57 17.16 -1.45 -8.22
C SER A 57 15.90 -1.14 -9.01
N ARG A 58 14.75 -1.22 -8.38
CA ARG A 58 13.47 -1.05 -9.06
C ARG A 58 12.44 -0.42 -8.15
N LYS A 59 11.51 0.27 -8.78
CA LYS A 59 10.33 0.80 -8.10
C LYS A 59 9.09 0.16 -8.70
N TYR A 60 8.25 -0.39 -7.85
CA TYR A 60 6.96 -0.92 -8.26
C TYR A 60 5.87 -0.01 -7.73
N THR A 61 4.78 0.08 -8.45
CA THR A 61 3.63 0.86 -8.05
C THR A 61 2.45 -0.08 -7.85
N ILE A 62 1.83 0.00 -6.68
CA ILE A 62 0.64 -0.79 -6.36
C ILE A 62 -0.53 0.18 -6.24
N THR A 63 -1.53 0.00 -7.06
CA THR A 63 -2.76 0.80 -7.00
C THR A 63 -3.89 -0.10 -6.53
N VAL A 64 -4.61 0.34 -5.50
CA VAL A 64 -5.76 -0.38 -4.97
C VAL A 64 -7.03 0.30 -5.47
N LYS A 65 -7.81 -0.42 -6.26
CA LYS A 65 -9.03 0.12 -6.84
C LYS A 65 -10.10 -0.96 -6.90
N PRO A 66 -11.38 -0.58 -6.89
CA PRO A 66 -12.44 -1.57 -7.05
C PRO A 66 -12.38 -2.18 -8.44
N ASN A 67 -12.74 -3.44 -8.52
CA ASN A 67 -12.62 -4.21 -9.76
C ASN A 67 -14.00 -4.42 -10.39
N ASN A 68 -14.78 -3.36 -10.49
CA ASN A 68 -16.13 -3.45 -11.04
C ASN A 68 -16.44 -2.26 -11.95
#